data_7f3231bf8cf7dc709a3881b39f71e7a7
#
_entry.id   7f3231bf8cf7dc709a3881b39f71e7a7
#
_cell.length_a   1.000
_cell.length_b   1.000
_cell.length_c   1.000
_cell.angle_alpha   90.00
_cell.angle_beta   90.00
_cell.angle_gamma   90.00
#
_symmetry.space_group_name_H-M   'P 1'
#
loop_
_entity.id
_entity.type
_entity.pdbx_description
1 polymer ?
#
loop_
_entity_poly.entity_id
_entity_poly.type
_entity_poly.pdbx_seq_one_letter_code
_entity_poly.pdbx_strand_id
1 'polypeptide(L)'
;IYDRYANKVHIPNMEKMFAYFMKRGLLASYEEYLLNGKIDFVYWLKDNRITEREFMPWIAYTMDSGDAVIEQKSKKEILTSVKDAYGCPYVPGSSLKGALRTVLLGAVVIRKDEAFAREREDLLHINMKDSPKFVTRNLQNNAAQTEQRMFNRLKRNDKRKADAVNDIMCGLRIGDSEPLSVDDLT
;
A
#
# COMPACT_ATOMS: atom_id res chain seq x y z
N ILE A 1 15.06 5.95 -5.29
CA ILE A 1 16.29 5.33 -5.78
C ILE A 1 16.64 4.18 -4.86
N TYR A 2 16.80 2.98 -5.39
CA TYR A 2 17.17 1.82 -4.59
C TYR A 2 18.66 1.49 -4.77
N ASP A 3 19.42 1.61 -3.69
CA ASP A 3 20.80 1.14 -3.63
C ASP A 3 20.80 -0.34 -3.17
N ARG A 4 21.03 -1.23 -4.14
CA ARG A 4 21.06 -2.67 -3.92
C ARG A 4 22.24 -3.11 -3.04
N TYR A 5 23.37 -2.42 -3.09
CA TYR A 5 24.57 -2.81 -2.36
C TYR A 5 24.51 -2.41 -0.88
N ALA A 6 23.99 -1.21 -0.61
CA ALA A 6 23.77 -0.73 0.75
C ALA A 6 22.44 -1.16 1.34
N ASN A 7 21.56 -1.81 0.55
CA ASN A 7 20.20 -2.17 0.92
C ASN A 7 19.37 -0.96 1.42
N LYS A 8 19.55 0.18 0.75
CA LYS A 8 18.93 1.46 1.13
C LYS A 8 18.04 2.01 0.04
N VAL A 9 17.01 2.72 0.47
CA VAL A 9 16.10 3.45 -0.40
C VAL A 9 16.29 4.95 -0.16
N HIS A 10 16.67 5.67 -1.21
CA HIS A 10 16.79 7.12 -1.18
C HIS A 10 15.52 7.74 -1.76
N ILE A 11 14.82 8.52 -0.97
CA ILE A 11 13.59 9.21 -1.37
C ILE A 11 13.95 10.63 -1.81
N PRO A 12 13.68 11.01 -3.07
CA PRO A 12 14.04 12.34 -3.56
C PRO A 12 13.09 13.43 -3.05
N ASN A 13 13.64 14.59 -2.77
CA ASN A 13 12.89 15.83 -2.76
C ASN A 13 12.62 16.22 -4.21
N MET A 14 11.38 16.15 -4.64
CA MET A 14 11.00 16.33 -6.04
C MET A 14 11.36 17.71 -6.57
N GLU A 15 11.19 18.76 -5.77
CA GLU A 15 11.54 20.13 -6.17
C GLU A 15 13.04 20.28 -6.47
N LYS A 16 13.90 19.81 -5.55
CA LYS A 16 15.35 19.85 -5.75
C LYS A 16 15.80 18.97 -6.92
N MET A 17 15.19 17.81 -7.07
CA MET A 17 15.48 16.89 -8.17
C MET A 17 15.12 17.54 -9.52
N PHE A 18 13.95 18.13 -9.65
CA PHE A 18 13.53 18.81 -10.86
C PHE A 18 14.38 20.05 -11.15
N ALA A 19 14.74 20.83 -10.13
CA ALA A 19 15.68 21.97 -10.31
C ALA A 19 17.03 21.51 -10.84
N TYR A 20 17.54 20.36 -10.35
CA TYR A 20 18.77 19.76 -10.87
C TYR A 20 18.60 19.32 -12.34
N PHE A 21 17.50 18.67 -12.70
CA PHE A 21 17.25 18.22 -14.07
C PHE A 21 17.10 19.41 -15.04
N MET A 22 16.41 20.48 -14.61
CA MET A 22 16.30 21.71 -15.39
C MET A 22 17.71 22.28 -15.69
N LYS A 23 18.54 22.41 -14.65
CA LYS A 23 19.91 22.95 -14.79
C LYS A 23 20.78 22.11 -15.73
N ARG A 24 20.57 20.81 -15.77
CA ARG A 24 21.31 19.86 -16.61
C ARG A 24 20.65 19.63 -18.00
N GLY A 25 19.50 20.22 -18.28
CA GLY A 25 18.75 20.01 -19.51
C GLY A 25 18.21 18.58 -19.68
N LEU A 26 17.92 17.89 -18.57
CA LEU A 26 17.54 16.49 -18.57
C LEU A 26 16.03 16.25 -18.50
N LEU A 27 15.20 17.31 -18.46
CA LEU A 27 13.75 17.16 -18.29
C LEU A 27 13.11 16.32 -19.39
N ALA A 28 13.45 16.57 -20.66
CA ALA A 28 12.91 15.80 -21.79
C ALA A 28 13.30 14.31 -21.71
N SER A 29 14.54 14.01 -21.35
CA SER A 29 15.00 12.62 -21.14
C SER A 29 14.28 11.95 -19.97
N TYR A 30 13.99 12.71 -18.90
CA TYR A 30 13.25 12.18 -17.76
C TYR A 30 11.78 11.93 -18.10
N GLU A 31 11.16 12.81 -18.87
CA GLU A 31 9.79 12.62 -19.37
C GLU A 31 9.71 11.36 -20.25
N GLU A 32 10.64 11.17 -21.17
CA GLU A 32 10.74 9.96 -21.97
C GLU A 32 10.90 8.70 -21.10
N TYR A 33 11.75 8.77 -20.07
CA TYR A 33 11.92 7.70 -19.10
C TYR A 33 10.59 7.35 -18.42
N LEU A 34 9.81 8.34 -17.98
CA LEU A 34 8.52 8.12 -17.32
C LEU A 34 7.49 7.46 -18.25
N LEU A 35 7.43 7.91 -19.51
CA LEU A 35 6.52 7.38 -20.51
C LEU A 35 6.87 5.95 -20.92
N ASN A 36 8.13 5.63 -21.06
CA ASN A 36 8.59 4.29 -21.49
C ASN A 36 8.56 3.25 -20.38
N GLY A 37 8.69 3.64 -19.12
CA GLY A 37 8.45 2.83 -17.93
C GLY A 37 9.18 1.49 -17.77
N LYS A 38 10.13 1.16 -18.68
CA LYS A 38 10.74 -0.17 -18.79
C LYS A 38 12.06 -0.31 -18.02
N ILE A 39 12.69 0.79 -17.67
CA ILE A 39 14.03 0.82 -17.10
C ILE A 39 13.92 1.26 -15.63
N ASP A 40 14.76 0.67 -14.75
CA ASP A 40 14.89 1.14 -13.38
C ASP A 40 15.52 2.54 -13.35
N PHE A 41 15.08 3.41 -12.42
CA PHE A 41 15.56 4.77 -12.31
C PHE A 41 17.08 4.86 -12.07
N VAL A 42 17.64 3.89 -11.36
CA VAL A 42 19.11 3.80 -11.16
C VAL A 42 19.86 3.65 -12.49
N TYR A 43 19.31 2.90 -13.43
CA TYR A 43 19.92 2.78 -14.76
C TYR A 43 19.80 4.08 -15.54
N TRP A 44 18.65 4.74 -15.49
CA TRP A 44 18.47 6.06 -16.12
C TRP A 44 19.46 7.09 -15.57
N LEU A 45 19.70 7.11 -14.25
CA LEU A 45 20.71 7.97 -13.63
C LEU A 45 22.11 7.69 -14.18
N LYS A 46 22.47 6.41 -14.29
CA LYS A 46 23.78 5.99 -14.84
C LYS A 46 23.95 6.39 -16.31
N ASP A 47 22.92 6.19 -17.12
CA ASP A 47 22.93 6.54 -18.55
C ASP A 47 23.11 8.05 -18.76
N ASN A 48 22.53 8.86 -17.86
CA ASN A 48 22.71 10.31 -17.85
C ASN A 48 23.97 10.78 -17.07
N ARG A 49 24.84 9.84 -16.67
CA ARG A 49 26.08 10.09 -15.95
C ARG A 49 25.88 10.88 -14.64
N ILE A 50 24.78 10.60 -13.94
CA ILE A 50 24.48 11.19 -12.65
C ILE A 50 25.05 10.27 -11.57
N THR A 51 26.06 10.74 -10.88
CA THR A 51 26.74 10.03 -9.80
C THR A 51 26.01 10.19 -8.47
N GLU A 52 26.35 9.34 -7.51
CA GLU A 52 25.79 9.43 -6.15
C GLU A 52 26.03 10.81 -5.51
N ARG A 53 27.24 11.38 -5.69
CA ARG A 53 27.57 12.72 -5.20
C ARG A 53 26.68 13.81 -5.79
N GLU A 54 26.14 13.60 -7.00
CA GLU A 54 25.28 14.56 -7.68
C GLU A 54 23.82 14.38 -7.29
N PHE A 55 23.37 13.18 -6.96
CA PHE A 55 21.97 12.98 -6.56
C PHE A 55 21.75 13.11 -5.05
N MET A 56 22.71 12.83 -4.19
CA MET A 56 22.54 12.96 -2.74
C MET A 56 22.05 14.34 -2.26
N PRO A 57 22.47 15.50 -2.85
CA PRO A 57 21.98 16.81 -2.44
C PRO A 57 20.47 17.03 -2.61
N TRP A 58 19.80 16.26 -3.46
CA TRP A 58 18.37 16.34 -3.66
C TRP A 58 17.61 15.15 -3.08
N ILE A 59 18.25 14.33 -2.26
CA ILE A 59 17.58 13.32 -1.45
C ILE A 59 16.94 13.99 -0.22
N ALA A 60 15.68 13.68 0.04
CA ALA A 60 14.97 14.17 1.21
C ALA A 60 15.35 13.37 2.45
N TYR A 61 15.38 12.06 2.34
CA TYR A 61 15.81 11.13 3.39
C TYR A 61 16.18 9.77 2.80
N THR A 62 16.90 8.99 3.58
CA THR A 62 17.30 7.62 3.25
C THR A 62 16.82 6.68 4.34
N MET A 63 16.31 5.53 3.96
CA MET A 63 15.84 4.50 4.88
C MET A 63 16.36 3.13 4.45
N ASP A 64 16.42 2.19 5.38
CA ASP A 64 16.72 0.81 5.05
C ASP A 64 15.57 0.18 4.29
N SER A 65 15.87 -0.64 3.29
CA SER A 65 14.83 -1.27 2.49
C SER A 65 14.15 -2.43 3.23
N GLY A 66 14.78 -2.98 4.25
CA GLY A 66 14.28 -4.14 4.97
C GLY A 66 13.89 -5.28 4.04
N ASP A 67 12.82 -5.97 4.39
CA ASP A 67 12.23 -7.05 3.57
C ASP A 67 11.23 -6.52 2.51
N ALA A 68 11.05 -5.20 2.41
CA ALA A 68 10.07 -4.58 1.50
C ALA A 68 10.48 -4.69 0.02
N VAL A 69 11.77 -4.90 -0.26
CA VAL A 69 12.29 -5.02 -1.63
C VAL A 69 12.52 -6.49 -1.98
N ILE A 70 11.50 -7.12 -2.54
CA ILE A 70 11.63 -8.46 -3.11
C ILE A 70 12.41 -8.36 -4.43
N GLU A 71 13.42 -9.23 -4.61
CA GLU A 71 14.13 -9.33 -5.88
C GLU A 71 13.20 -9.83 -6.99
N GLN A 72 12.67 -8.91 -7.76
CA GLN A 72 11.94 -9.21 -8.98
C GLN A 72 12.80 -8.78 -10.19
N LYS A 73 12.67 -9.53 -11.29
CA LYS A 73 13.33 -9.19 -12.57
C LYS A 73 12.76 -7.93 -13.23
N SER A 74 11.61 -7.46 -12.77
CA SER A 74 10.90 -6.29 -13.29
C SER A 74 11.20 -5.02 -12.47
N LYS A 75 10.73 -3.88 -12.97
CA LYS A 75 10.76 -2.58 -12.28
C LYS A 75 10.22 -2.73 -10.86
N LYS A 76 10.99 -2.26 -9.89
CA LYS A 76 10.60 -2.31 -8.47
C LYS A 76 9.69 -1.15 -8.15
N GLU A 77 8.56 -1.44 -7.56
CA GLU A 77 7.63 -0.45 -7.04
C GLU A 77 7.84 -0.37 -5.52
N ILE A 78 8.28 0.79 -5.06
CA ILE A 78 8.52 1.05 -3.64
C ILE A 78 7.37 1.90 -3.13
N LEU A 79 6.52 1.31 -2.30
CA LEU A 79 5.43 2.00 -1.64
C LEU A 79 5.97 2.74 -0.42
N THR A 80 5.81 4.06 -0.42
CA THR A 80 6.16 4.88 0.74
C THR A 80 4.98 5.00 1.70
N SER A 81 5.26 5.31 2.97
CA SER A 81 4.23 5.65 3.95
C SER A 81 3.37 6.81 3.48
N VAL A 82 2.11 6.85 3.91
CA VAL A 82 1.24 8.00 3.71
C VAL A 82 1.84 9.21 4.43
N LYS A 83 1.81 10.36 3.79
CA LYS A 83 2.37 11.60 4.31
C LYS A 83 1.37 12.74 4.17
N ASP A 84 1.49 13.70 5.07
CA ASP A 84 0.74 14.95 4.99
C ASP A 84 1.30 15.91 3.93
N ALA A 85 0.72 17.09 3.82
CA ALA A 85 1.15 18.12 2.86
C ALA A 85 2.58 18.66 3.14
N TYR A 86 3.09 18.45 4.34
CA TYR A 86 4.43 18.87 4.76
C TYR A 86 5.48 17.78 4.59
N GLY A 87 5.05 16.60 4.14
CA GLY A 87 5.91 15.44 3.95
C GLY A 87 6.15 14.61 5.21
N CYS A 88 5.43 14.90 6.30
CA CYS A 88 5.51 14.12 7.54
C CYS A 88 4.64 12.87 7.45
N PRO A 89 5.15 11.69 7.78
CA PRO A 89 4.36 10.47 7.81
C PRO A 89 3.33 10.52 8.94
N TYR A 90 2.20 9.87 8.73
CA TYR A 90 1.18 9.72 9.76
C TYR A 90 0.44 8.40 9.60
N VAL A 91 -0.27 7.96 10.63
CA VAL A 91 -1.14 6.78 10.58
C VAL A 91 -2.57 7.24 10.28
N PRO A 92 -3.12 6.93 9.07
CA PRO A 92 -4.49 7.27 8.76
C PRO A 92 -5.48 6.55 9.69
N GLY A 93 -6.44 7.27 10.24
CA GLY A 93 -7.52 6.69 11.06
C GLY A 93 -8.34 5.66 10.28
N SER A 94 -8.47 5.82 8.98
CA SER A 94 -9.08 4.83 8.09
C SER A 94 -8.34 3.49 8.07
N SER A 95 -7.00 3.52 8.13
CA SER A 95 -6.17 2.31 8.21
C SER A 95 -6.35 1.58 9.54
N LEU A 96 -6.38 2.33 10.65
CA LEU A 96 -6.67 1.77 11.97
C LEU A 96 -8.09 1.18 12.03
N LYS A 97 -9.06 1.86 11.45
CA LYS A 97 -10.44 1.35 11.37
C LYS A 97 -10.50 0.06 10.55
N GLY A 98 -9.77 -0.03 9.44
CA GLY A 98 -9.63 -1.24 8.64
C GLY A 98 -9.00 -2.39 9.43
N ALA A 99 -7.92 -2.12 10.16
CA ALA A 99 -7.26 -3.10 11.02
C ALA A 99 -8.20 -3.63 12.12
N LEU A 100 -8.92 -2.74 12.82
CA LEU A 100 -9.92 -3.13 13.81
C LEU A 100 -11.02 -3.99 13.20
N ARG A 101 -11.50 -3.64 12.02
CA ARG A 101 -12.49 -4.42 11.28
C ARG A 101 -11.99 -5.85 11.02
N THR A 102 -10.77 -6.00 10.56
CA THR A 102 -10.14 -7.30 10.29
C THR A 102 -9.99 -8.12 11.58
N VAL A 103 -9.53 -7.51 12.67
CA VAL A 103 -9.37 -8.19 13.97
C VAL A 103 -10.72 -8.66 14.53
N LEU A 104 -11.74 -7.82 14.46
CA LEU A 104 -13.10 -8.18 14.91
C LEU A 104 -13.66 -9.32 14.10
N LEU A 105 -13.52 -9.28 12.77
CA LEU A 105 -13.97 -10.37 11.90
C LEU A 105 -13.22 -11.66 12.21
N GLY A 106 -11.90 -11.60 12.33
CA GLY A 106 -11.05 -12.74 12.68
C GLY A 106 -11.42 -13.36 14.02
N ALA A 107 -11.71 -12.55 15.03
CA ALA A 107 -12.14 -13.02 16.35
C ALA A 107 -13.45 -13.83 16.30
N VAL A 108 -14.41 -13.40 15.49
CA VAL A 108 -15.69 -14.11 15.30
C VAL A 108 -15.48 -15.44 14.57
N VAL A 109 -14.66 -15.43 13.51
CA VAL A 109 -14.34 -16.65 12.74
C VAL A 109 -13.60 -17.67 13.61
N ILE A 110 -12.60 -17.23 14.40
CA ILE A 110 -11.77 -18.10 15.27
C ILE A 110 -12.64 -18.71 16.38
N ARG A 111 -13.57 -17.96 16.96
CA ARG A 111 -14.52 -18.46 17.98
C ARG A 111 -15.49 -19.49 17.44
N LYS A 112 -15.44 -19.80 16.15
CA LYS A 112 -16.33 -20.76 15.47
C LYS A 112 -17.81 -20.45 15.69
N ASP A 113 -18.16 -19.16 15.66
CA ASP A 113 -19.55 -18.74 15.76
C ASP A 113 -20.40 -19.47 14.70
N GLU A 114 -21.44 -20.16 15.14
CA GLU A 114 -22.33 -20.93 14.26
C GLU A 114 -23.02 -20.05 13.21
N ALA A 115 -23.20 -18.78 13.52
CA ALA A 115 -23.71 -17.81 12.54
C ALA A 115 -22.88 -17.73 11.25
N PHE A 116 -21.61 -18.13 11.29
CA PHE A 116 -20.70 -18.15 10.14
C PHE A 116 -20.31 -19.56 9.71
N ALA A 117 -21.06 -20.59 10.13
CA ALA A 117 -20.77 -21.98 9.77
C ALA A 117 -20.76 -22.20 8.26
N ARG A 118 -21.71 -21.60 7.54
CA ARG A 118 -21.81 -21.71 6.09
C ARG A 118 -20.58 -21.13 5.38
N GLU A 119 -20.15 -19.95 5.76
CA GLU A 119 -18.99 -19.30 5.15
C GLU A 119 -17.71 -20.08 5.42
N ARG A 120 -17.58 -20.72 6.58
CA ARG A 120 -16.46 -21.64 6.87
C ARG A 120 -16.52 -22.89 6.03
N GLU A 121 -17.71 -23.47 5.84
CA GLU A 121 -17.90 -24.64 5.00
C GLU A 121 -17.57 -24.32 3.53
N ASP A 122 -18.05 -23.19 3.02
CA ASP A 122 -17.75 -22.71 1.67
C ASP A 122 -16.22 -22.56 1.44
N LEU A 123 -15.44 -22.13 2.45
CA LEU A 123 -13.98 -22.06 2.38
C LEU A 123 -13.35 -23.46 2.26
N LEU A 124 -13.86 -24.45 2.98
CA LEU A 124 -13.34 -25.83 2.94
C LEU A 124 -13.59 -26.49 1.58
N HIS A 125 -14.62 -26.06 0.86
CA HIS A 125 -14.94 -26.58 -0.48
C HIS A 125 -14.15 -25.89 -1.61
N ILE A 126 -13.36 -24.85 -1.32
CA ILE A 126 -12.51 -24.24 -2.34
C ILE A 126 -11.40 -25.21 -2.73
N ASN A 127 -11.40 -25.61 -4.01
CA ASN A 127 -10.37 -26.51 -4.54
C ASN A 127 -9.06 -25.75 -4.78
N MET A 128 -8.09 -25.94 -3.90
CA MET A 128 -6.77 -25.28 -3.98
C MET A 128 -5.93 -25.74 -5.20
N LYS A 129 -6.37 -26.76 -5.94
CA LYS A 129 -5.74 -27.22 -7.19
C LYS A 129 -6.22 -26.43 -8.41
N ASP A 130 -7.26 -25.63 -8.27
CA ASP A 130 -7.75 -24.77 -9.33
C ASP A 130 -6.73 -23.67 -9.69
N SER A 131 -6.97 -22.98 -10.79
CA SER A 131 -6.07 -21.87 -11.16
C SER A 131 -5.99 -20.81 -10.05
N PRO A 132 -4.81 -20.24 -9.76
CA PRO A 132 -4.64 -19.24 -8.68
C PRO A 132 -5.63 -18.07 -8.78
N LYS A 133 -5.97 -17.65 -9.98
CA LYS A 133 -6.94 -16.58 -10.22
C LYS A 133 -8.35 -16.97 -9.74
N PHE A 134 -8.76 -18.21 -9.95
CA PHE A 134 -10.07 -18.70 -9.54
C PHE A 134 -10.15 -18.88 -8.02
N VAL A 135 -9.10 -19.47 -7.43
CA VAL A 135 -8.98 -19.61 -5.96
C VAL A 135 -9.05 -18.24 -5.28
N THR A 136 -8.24 -17.27 -5.74
CA THR A 136 -8.23 -15.91 -5.20
C THR A 136 -9.60 -15.27 -5.27
N ARG A 137 -10.30 -15.39 -6.40
CA ARG A 137 -11.65 -14.82 -6.56
C ARG A 137 -12.65 -15.44 -5.58
N ASN A 138 -12.62 -16.75 -5.37
CA ASN A 138 -13.52 -17.44 -4.45
C ASN A 138 -13.25 -17.05 -3.00
N LEU A 139 -11.97 -16.94 -2.61
CA LEU A 139 -11.58 -16.45 -1.28
C LEU A 139 -12.06 -15.01 -1.06
N GLN A 140 -11.87 -14.12 -2.03
CA GLN A 140 -12.31 -12.73 -1.96
C GLN A 140 -13.85 -12.62 -1.84
N ASN A 141 -14.59 -13.42 -2.61
CA ASN A 141 -16.05 -13.42 -2.54
C ASN A 141 -16.55 -13.91 -1.18
N ASN A 142 -15.97 -14.99 -0.65
CA ASN A 142 -16.31 -15.50 0.66
C ASN A 142 -16.00 -14.46 1.77
N ALA A 143 -14.81 -13.87 1.73
CA ALA A 143 -14.43 -12.81 2.67
C ALA A 143 -15.40 -11.63 2.63
N ALA A 144 -15.76 -11.14 1.44
CA ALA A 144 -16.70 -10.04 1.27
C ALA A 144 -18.11 -10.38 1.82
N GLN A 145 -18.59 -11.60 1.61
CA GLN A 145 -19.87 -12.04 2.16
C GLN A 145 -19.85 -12.14 3.69
N THR A 146 -18.78 -12.71 4.24
CA THR A 146 -18.60 -12.82 5.69
C THR A 146 -18.55 -11.44 6.34
N GLU A 147 -17.81 -10.53 5.74
CA GLU A 147 -17.69 -9.15 6.16
C GLU A 147 -19.04 -8.41 6.12
N GLN A 148 -19.77 -8.54 5.02
CA GLN A 148 -21.09 -7.96 4.86
C GLN A 148 -22.06 -8.47 5.93
N ARG A 149 -22.09 -9.78 6.16
CA ARG A 149 -22.96 -10.38 7.21
C ARG A 149 -22.61 -9.89 8.60
N MET A 150 -21.35 -9.69 8.89
CA MET A 150 -20.92 -9.24 10.20
C MET A 150 -21.24 -7.76 10.43
N PHE A 151 -20.94 -6.90 9.46
CA PHE A 151 -20.95 -5.46 9.68
C PHE A 151 -22.20 -4.75 9.18
N ASN A 152 -22.82 -5.18 8.06
CA ASN A 152 -23.97 -4.48 7.48
C ASN A 152 -25.31 -4.89 8.12
N ARG A 153 -25.48 -4.58 9.42
CA ARG A 153 -26.64 -5.02 10.23
C ARG A 153 -27.67 -3.94 10.53
N LEU A 154 -27.38 -2.66 10.21
CA LEU A 154 -28.26 -1.54 10.66
C LEU A 154 -29.56 -1.40 9.89
N LYS A 155 -29.71 -2.07 8.74
CA LYS A 155 -30.94 -2.07 7.92
C LYS A 155 -31.50 -0.66 7.60
N ARG A 156 -30.62 0.33 7.48
CA ARG A 156 -31.00 1.71 7.13
C ARG A 156 -31.35 1.87 5.66
N ASN A 157 -30.73 1.03 4.81
CA ASN A 157 -31.03 0.95 3.39
C ASN A 157 -31.31 -0.51 2.99
N ASP A 158 -32.59 -0.86 2.89
CA ASP A 158 -33.02 -2.23 2.56
C ASP A 158 -32.77 -2.59 1.08
N LYS A 159 -32.69 -1.57 0.21
CA LYS A 159 -32.46 -1.79 -1.23
C LYS A 159 -31.00 -2.21 -1.53
N ARG A 160 -30.07 -1.76 -0.69
CA ARG A 160 -28.63 -2.05 -0.84
C ARG A 160 -28.04 -2.52 0.48
N LYS A 161 -28.10 -3.81 0.75
CA LYS A 161 -27.60 -4.39 2.01
C LYS A 161 -26.13 -4.07 2.28
N ALA A 162 -25.29 -4.02 1.23
CA ALA A 162 -23.87 -3.69 1.32
C ALA A 162 -23.57 -2.18 1.40
N ASP A 163 -24.59 -1.34 1.56
CA ASP A 163 -24.39 0.11 1.68
C ASP A 163 -23.69 0.45 3.01
N ALA A 164 -22.78 1.40 2.95
CA ALA A 164 -22.00 1.86 4.11
C ALA A 164 -22.90 2.39 5.26
N VAL A 165 -24.10 2.89 4.95
CA VAL A 165 -25.06 3.32 5.98
C VAL A 165 -25.59 2.17 6.83
N ASN A 166 -25.49 0.93 6.34
CA ASN A 166 -25.88 -0.27 7.07
C ASN A 166 -24.75 -0.84 7.95
N ASP A 167 -23.55 -0.31 7.81
CA ASP A 167 -22.39 -0.77 8.54
C ASP A 167 -22.43 -0.33 10.01
N ILE A 168 -22.33 -1.27 10.94
CA ILE A 168 -22.30 -0.98 12.38
C ILE A 168 -21.10 -0.15 12.80
N MET A 169 -19.99 -0.21 12.04
CA MET A 169 -18.82 0.61 12.30
C MET A 169 -18.95 2.05 11.80
N CYS A 170 -20.08 2.43 11.18
CA CYS A 170 -20.31 3.82 10.76
C CYS A 170 -20.31 4.80 11.95
N GLY A 171 -20.67 4.33 13.15
CA GLY A 171 -20.61 5.12 14.38
C GLY A 171 -19.22 5.27 14.99
N LEU A 172 -18.24 4.46 14.58
CA LEU A 172 -16.87 4.58 15.03
C LEU A 172 -16.10 5.57 14.15
N ARG A 173 -15.64 6.66 14.76
CA ARG A 173 -14.76 7.65 14.12
C ARG A 173 -13.36 7.53 14.71
N ILE A 174 -12.37 7.39 13.85
CA ILE A 174 -10.96 7.35 14.23
C ILE A 174 -10.28 8.44 13.41
N GLY A 175 -9.70 9.41 14.11
CA GLY A 175 -8.90 10.47 13.48
C GLY A 175 -7.55 9.95 13.04
N ASP A 176 -6.89 10.71 12.18
CA ASP A 176 -5.50 10.46 11.82
C ASP A 176 -4.59 10.73 13.03
N SER A 177 -3.43 10.09 13.08
CA SER A 177 -2.45 10.37 14.13
C SER A 177 -1.85 11.76 13.99
N GLU A 178 -1.21 12.25 15.05
CA GLU A 178 -0.25 13.34 14.92
C GLU A 178 0.83 12.96 13.89
N PRO A 179 1.43 13.97 13.21
CA PRO A 179 2.56 13.72 12.33
C PRO A 179 3.72 13.08 13.09
N LEU A 180 4.33 12.08 12.47
CA LEU A 180 5.50 11.38 12.98
C LEU A 180 6.78 12.01 12.39
N SER A 181 7.92 11.82 13.06
CA SER A 181 9.20 12.15 12.45
C SER A 181 9.53 11.16 11.32
N VAL A 182 10.26 11.63 10.32
CA VAL A 182 10.81 10.73 9.28
C VAL A 182 11.79 9.74 9.90
N ASP A 183 12.44 10.12 11.01
CA ASP A 183 13.37 9.27 11.74
C ASP A 183 12.68 8.10 12.47
N ASP A 184 11.35 8.17 12.64
CA ASP A 184 10.54 7.08 13.20
C ASP A 184 10.20 6.01 12.15
N LEU A 185 10.58 6.23 10.88
CA LEU A 185 10.40 5.27 9.78
C LEU A 185 11.62 4.36 9.64
N THR A 186 11.74 3.39 10.49
CA THR A 186 12.81 2.36 10.43
C THR A 186 12.29 1.03 9.92
#